data_f15998e7ae2be2ca54ae1c4ab0bf8202
#
_entry.id   f15998e7ae2be2ca54ae1c4ab0bf8202
#
_cell.length_a   1.000
_cell.length_b   1.000
_cell.length_c   1.000
_cell.angle_alpha   90.00
_cell.angle_beta   90.00
_cell.angle_gamma   90.00
#
_symmetry.space_group_name_H-M   'P 1'
#
loop_
_entity.id
_entity.type
_entity.pdbx_description
1 polymer ?
#
loop_
_entity_poly.entity_id
_entity_poly.type
_entity_poly.pdbx_seq_one_letter_code
_entity_poly.pdbx_strand_id
1 'polypeptide(L)'
;MRKITKSLLSIISSALVLTMALICTACGDNVDSSPERDKKKLINEITSCYGACEDDKNSTLECRLRELDEMDPVEGAKWRSIIALWKQSNGGLKLNYNVLPDGLPNTDELCMVVLGFQLNPDGSMRDELAGRLNVAKASAEKYPNAFVLCTGGPTAYDNKDATEADVMARWLIENGISENRVIAENKSLTTAQNAMYSLNILDEKYPQVTKLAVISSDYHIASGNLLFGAESTLRAEAAGLEKYEIISNAAYKAPSGSLSTMFQASALNELSGGR
;
A
#
# COMPACT_ATOMS: atom_id res chain seq x y z
N MET A 1 -1.03 -2.70 -44.94
CA MET A 1 -2.20 -2.24 -44.15
C MET A 1 -2.06 -2.83 -42.74
N ARG A 2 -2.03 -2.21 -41.61
CA ARG A 2 -2.03 -0.81 -41.17
C ARG A 2 -1.22 -0.69 -39.90
N LYS A 3 -0.21 0.16 -39.84
CA LYS A 3 0.42 0.65 -38.61
C LYS A 3 -0.40 1.84 -38.12
N ILE A 4 -1.26 1.72 -37.15
CA ILE A 4 -1.81 2.82 -36.35
C ILE A 4 -2.36 2.19 -35.06
N THR A 5 -1.65 2.25 -33.95
CA THR A 5 -2.18 2.20 -32.57
C THR A 5 -1.05 2.25 -31.51
N LYS A 6 -0.06 3.13 -31.68
CA LYS A 6 0.93 3.40 -30.62
C LYS A 6 0.98 4.85 -30.17
N SER A 7 -0.02 5.66 -30.49
CA SER A 7 0.05 7.11 -30.29
C SER A 7 -0.93 7.69 -29.26
N LEU A 8 -1.81 6.92 -28.62
CA LEU A 8 -2.79 7.48 -27.68
C LEU A 8 -2.43 7.32 -26.19
N LEU A 9 -1.49 6.45 -25.82
CA LEU A 9 -1.10 6.31 -24.41
C LEU A 9 -0.04 7.32 -23.95
N SER A 10 0.61 8.02 -24.88
CA SER A 10 1.66 9.00 -24.57
C SER A 10 1.13 10.40 -24.21
N ILE A 11 -0.13 10.71 -24.52
CA ILE A 11 -0.66 12.08 -24.38
C ILE A 11 -1.32 12.30 -23.01
N ILE A 12 -1.76 11.24 -22.33
CA ILE A 12 -2.40 11.38 -21.00
C ILE A 12 -1.36 11.58 -19.89
N SER A 13 -0.13 11.10 -20.07
CA SER A 13 0.97 11.28 -19.11
C SER A 13 1.51 12.71 -19.04
N SER A 14 1.42 13.48 -20.15
CA SER A 14 2.04 14.80 -20.25
C SER A 14 1.17 15.94 -19.68
N ALA A 15 -0.14 15.76 -19.61
CA ALA A 15 -1.05 16.79 -19.09
C ALA A 15 -1.11 16.82 -17.55
N LEU A 16 -0.87 15.67 -16.88
CA LEU A 16 -0.90 15.59 -15.43
C LEU A 16 0.40 16.13 -14.77
N VAL A 17 1.52 16.07 -15.49
CA VAL A 17 2.82 16.56 -15.00
C VAL A 17 2.89 18.10 -15.00
N LEU A 18 2.14 18.76 -15.87
CA LEU A 18 2.24 20.23 -16.00
C LEU A 18 1.45 20.99 -14.93
N THR A 19 0.47 20.34 -14.28
CA THR A 19 -0.32 20.99 -13.20
C THR A 19 0.32 20.84 -11.82
N MET A 20 1.24 19.89 -11.61
CA MET A 20 1.92 19.70 -10.33
C MET A 20 3.18 20.58 -10.14
N ALA A 21 3.81 21.05 -11.22
CA ALA A 21 5.02 21.88 -11.14
C ALA A 21 4.77 23.32 -10.63
N LEU A 22 3.51 23.73 -10.48
CA LEU A 22 3.16 25.11 -10.04
C LEU A 22 2.83 25.21 -8.54
N ILE A 23 2.86 24.13 -7.78
CA ILE A 23 2.48 24.13 -6.35
C ILE A 23 3.69 24.34 -5.42
N CYS A 24 4.92 24.17 -5.92
CA CYS A 24 6.14 24.27 -5.11
C CYS A 24 6.72 25.69 -4.94
N THR A 25 6.02 26.73 -5.31
CA THR A 25 6.53 28.11 -5.14
C THR A 25 5.66 28.88 -4.17
N ALA A 26 6.24 29.19 -3.04
CA ALA A 26 5.93 30.25 -2.09
C ALA A 26 5.51 29.80 -0.68
N CYS A 27 6.49 29.56 0.18
CA CYS A 27 6.41 30.08 1.54
C CYS A 27 7.13 31.43 1.55
N GLY A 28 6.46 32.46 1.17
CA GLY A 28 6.86 33.85 1.43
C GLY A 28 6.07 34.34 2.64
N ASP A 29 6.74 35.09 3.52
CA ASP A 29 6.19 35.70 4.73
C ASP A 29 5.09 36.74 4.44
N ASN A 30 4.01 36.35 3.84
CA ASN A 30 2.78 37.13 3.77
C ASN A 30 1.68 36.33 4.48
N VAL A 31 1.35 36.77 5.70
CA VAL A 31 0.11 36.41 6.39
C VAL A 31 -1.03 37.01 5.56
N ASP A 32 -1.41 36.32 4.51
CA ASP A 32 -2.66 36.56 3.83
C ASP A 32 -3.75 35.81 4.61
N SER A 33 -4.77 36.55 5.05
CA SER A 33 -5.95 36.02 5.72
C SER A 33 -6.80 35.21 4.74
N SER A 34 -6.23 34.09 4.23
CA SER A 34 -6.91 33.16 3.37
C SER A 34 -7.92 32.32 4.18
N PRO A 35 -9.10 31.95 3.60
CA PRO A 35 -10.09 31.14 4.28
C PRO A 35 -9.48 29.83 4.74
N GLU A 36 -9.94 29.37 5.91
CA GLU A 36 -9.58 28.10 6.55
C GLU A 36 -9.42 26.97 5.51
N ARG A 37 -8.19 26.47 5.35
CA ARG A 37 -7.90 25.46 4.35
C ARG A 37 -8.60 24.18 4.77
N ASP A 38 -9.33 23.57 3.85
CA ASP A 38 -9.88 22.24 4.04
C ASP A 38 -8.74 21.25 4.36
N LYS A 39 -8.86 20.54 5.48
CA LYS A 39 -7.90 19.54 5.96
C LYS A 39 -7.52 18.54 4.85
N LYS A 40 -8.50 18.10 4.08
CA LYS A 40 -8.30 17.20 2.95
C LYS A 40 -7.38 17.80 1.87
N LYS A 41 -7.56 19.10 1.56
CA LYS A 41 -6.70 19.81 0.60
C LYS A 41 -5.26 19.88 1.12
N LEU A 42 -5.09 20.15 2.40
CA LEU A 42 -3.77 20.23 3.04
C LEU A 42 -3.04 18.88 3.01
N ILE A 43 -3.76 17.78 3.30
CA ILE A 43 -3.23 16.42 3.19
C ILE A 43 -2.80 16.11 1.75
N ASN A 44 -3.59 16.49 0.75
CA ASN A 44 -3.23 16.32 -0.65
C ASN A 44 -1.98 17.13 -1.03
N GLU A 45 -1.79 18.32 -0.47
CA GLU A 45 -0.57 19.12 -0.67
C GLU A 45 0.65 18.44 -0.03
N ILE A 46 0.52 17.89 1.19
CA ILE A 46 1.58 17.15 1.89
C ILE A 46 2.04 15.94 1.06
N THR A 47 1.12 15.10 0.63
CA THR A 47 1.43 13.88 -0.14
C THR A 47 2.02 14.22 -1.50
N SER A 48 1.48 15.24 -2.20
CA SER A 48 1.98 15.69 -3.49
C SER A 48 3.37 16.29 -3.38
N CYS A 49 3.63 17.08 -2.35
CA CYS A 49 4.92 17.70 -2.10
C CYS A 49 6.01 16.64 -1.87
N TYR A 50 5.76 15.68 -0.98
CA TYR A 50 6.72 14.61 -0.73
C TYR A 50 6.86 13.65 -1.92
N GLY A 51 5.76 13.26 -2.55
CA GLY A 51 5.77 12.36 -3.71
C GLY A 51 6.50 12.91 -4.94
N ALA A 52 6.53 14.24 -5.10
CA ALA A 52 7.22 14.88 -6.22
C ALA A 52 8.72 15.10 -5.98
N CYS A 53 9.13 15.39 -4.74
CA CYS A 53 10.48 15.84 -4.43
C CYS A 53 11.32 14.86 -3.61
N GLU A 54 10.70 13.94 -2.88
CA GLU A 54 11.34 13.01 -1.92
C GLU A 54 12.34 13.70 -0.95
N ASP A 55 12.24 15.03 -0.81
CA ASP A 55 13.17 15.84 -0.02
C ASP A 55 12.51 16.24 1.29
N ASP A 56 13.05 15.72 2.39
CA ASP A 56 12.63 16.04 3.75
C ASP A 56 13.09 17.42 4.22
N LYS A 57 14.05 18.03 3.51
CA LYS A 57 14.48 19.41 3.72
C LYS A 57 13.59 20.41 3.00
N ASN A 58 12.56 19.93 2.32
CA ASN A 58 11.62 20.79 1.64
C ASN A 58 10.85 21.64 2.65
N SER A 59 11.19 22.91 2.71
CA SER A 59 10.53 23.91 3.57
C SER A 59 9.01 23.93 3.37
N THR A 60 8.55 23.61 2.15
CA THR A 60 7.14 23.55 1.81
C THR A 60 6.43 22.38 2.50
N LEU A 61 7.02 21.18 2.49
CA LEU A 61 6.46 20.01 3.19
C LEU A 61 6.31 20.29 4.69
N GLU A 62 7.37 20.80 5.32
CA GLU A 62 7.36 21.10 6.75
C GLU A 62 6.38 22.23 7.09
N CYS A 63 6.23 23.21 6.21
CA CYS A 63 5.22 24.27 6.35
C CYS A 63 3.80 23.68 6.36
N ARG A 64 3.49 22.77 5.43
CA ARG A 64 2.18 22.12 5.35
C ARG A 64 1.90 21.20 6.54
N LEU A 65 2.91 20.48 7.02
CA LEU A 65 2.79 19.67 8.23
C LEU A 65 2.50 20.52 9.47
N ARG A 66 3.14 21.70 9.61
CA ARG A 66 2.83 22.64 10.69
C ARG A 66 1.43 23.21 10.59
N GLU A 67 0.98 23.58 9.40
CA GLU A 67 -0.41 24.03 9.19
C GLU A 67 -1.40 22.94 9.63
N LEU A 68 -1.10 21.68 9.33
CA LEU A 68 -1.93 20.54 9.77
C LEU A 68 -1.88 20.34 11.30
N ASP A 69 -0.69 20.48 11.94
CA ASP A 69 -0.55 20.42 13.39
C ASP A 69 -1.36 21.51 14.09
N GLU A 70 -1.40 22.73 13.52
CA GLU A 70 -2.17 23.85 14.07
C GLU A 70 -3.68 23.66 13.91
N MET A 71 -4.11 23.04 12.80
CA MET A 71 -5.52 22.75 12.51
C MET A 71 -6.04 21.57 13.33
N ASP A 72 -5.26 20.48 13.37
CA ASP A 72 -5.61 19.21 14.03
C ASP A 72 -4.32 18.52 14.50
N PRO A 73 -3.90 18.73 15.77
CA PRO A 73 -2.65 18.16 16.28
C PRO A 73 -2.57 16.64 16.23
N VAL A 74 -3.70 15.94 16.36
CA VAL A 74 -3.74 14.47 16.29
C VAL A 74 -3.50 14.01 14.85
N GLU A 75 -4.17 14.62 13.89
CA GLU A 75 -4.00 14.31 12.49
C GLU A 75 -2.59 14.72 12.00
N GLY A 76 -2.08 15.88 12.43
CA GLY A 76 -0.73 16.31 12.12
C GLY A 76 0.33 15.32 12.60
N ALA A 77 0.21 14.80 13.82
CA ALA A 77 1.09 13.77 14.35
C ALA A 77 1.02 12.46 13.55
N LYS A 78 -0.18 12.02 13.11
CA LYS A 78 -0.35 10.84 12.25
C LYS A 78 0.35 11.04 10.92
N TRP A 79 0.17 12.19 10.26
CA TRP A 79 0.79 12.46 8.97
C TRP A 79 2.32 12.60 9.05
N ARG A 80 2.86 13.13 10.17
CA ARG A 80 4.31 13.07 10.41
C ARG A 80 4.82 11.64 10.50
N SER A 81 4.10 10.76 11.20
CA SER A 81 4.43 9.33 11.28
C SER A 81 4.34 8.65 9.90
N ILE A 82 3.32 8.97 9.10
CA ILE A 82 3.17 8.42 7.73
C ILE A 82 4.30 8.90 6.82
N ILE A 83 4.71 10.16 6.87
CA ILE A 83 5.85 10.67 6.09
C ILE A 83 7.16 9.99 6.54
N ALA A 84 7.37 9.78 7.82
CA ALA A 84 8.52 9.04 8.33
C ALA A 84 8.53 7.58 7.84
N LEU A 85 7.38 6.91 7.90
CA LEU A 85 7.20 5.56 7.36
C LEU A 85 7.46 5.51 5.84
N TRP A 86 7.02 6.52 5.09
CA TRP A 86 7.26 6.61 3.65
C TRP A 86 8.74 6.71 3.32
N LYS A 87 9.48 7.56 4.04
CA LYS A 87 10.96 7.65 3.92
C LYS A 87 11.62 6.32 4.21
N GLN A 88 11.24 5.66 5.30
CA GLN A 88 11.78 4.36 5.70
C GLN A 88 11.47 3.28 4.65
N SER A 89 10.24 3.22 4.14
CA SER A 89 9.81 2.21 3.17
C SER A 89 10.58 2.33 1.85
N ASN A 90 10.88 3.55 1.39
CA ASN A 90 11.57 3.76 0.13
C ASN A 90 13.11 3.73 0.26
N GLY A 91 13.66 4.16 1.39
CA GLY A 91 15.10 4.36 1.54
C GLY A 91 15.83 3.37 2.44
N GLY A 92 15.12 2.67 3.33
CA GLY A 92 15.75 1.85 4.37
C GLY A 92 15.17 0.45 4.54
N LEU A 93 14.16 0.08 3.77
CA LEU A 93 13.49 -1.20 3.94
C LEU A 93 14.36 -2.36 3.44
N LYS A 94 14.77 -3.24 4.35
CA LYS A 94 15.46 -4.48 3.99
C LYS A 94 14.46 -5.47 3.40
N LEU A 95 14.71 -5.94 2.18
CA LEU A 95 13.92 -6.99 1.54
C LEU A 95 14.43 -8.38 1.94
N ASN A 96 13.51 -9.26 2.31
CA ASN A 96 13.78 -10.68 2.51
C ASN A 96 13.23 -11.42 1.28
N TYR A 97 14.08 -12.16 0.57
CA TYR A 97 13.68 -12.84 -0.66
C TYR A 97 13.20 -14.27 -0.41
N ASN A 98 12.21 -14.71 -1.18
CA ASN A 98 11.69 -16.07 -1.27
C ASN A 98 10.94 -16.62 -0.05
N VAL A 99 11.21 -16.12 1.15
CA VAL A 99 10.56 -16.58 2.39
C VAL A 99 10.73 -15.53 3.48
N LEU A 100 9.81 -15.45 4.43
CA LEU A 100 9.94 -14.62 5.63
C LEU A 100 11.18 -15.02 6.45
N PRO A 101 11.91 -14.05 7.07
CA PRO A 101 13.09 -14.33 7.87
C PRO A 101 12.75 -15.17 9.12
N ASP A 102 13.77 -15.67 9.81
CA ASP A 102 13.61 -16.31 11.11
C ASP A 102 13.28 -15.30 12.21
N GLY A 103 12.70 -15.78 13.31
CA GLY A 103 12.50 -14.99 14.52
C GLY A 103 11.18 -14.23 14.59
N LEU A 104 10.27 -14.38 13.60
CA LEU A 104 8.92 -13.81 13.71
C LEU A 104 8.05 -14.66 14.65
N PRO A 105 6.99 -14.09 15.24
CA PRO A 105 6.03 -14.86 16.04
C PRO A 105 5.39 -15.96 15.20
N ASN A 106 5.38 -17.18 15.72
CA ASN A 106 4.65 -18.28 15.11
C ASN A 106 3.33 -18.50 15.87
N THR A 107 2.47 -17.50 15.87
CA THR A 107 1.19 -17.46 16.55
C THR A 107 0.12 -16.88 15.61
N ASP A 108 -1.14 -16.98 15.99
CA ASP A 108 -2.30 -16.39 15.31
C ASP A 108 -2.37 -14.85 15.43
N GLU A 109 -1.44 -14.22 16.16
CA GLU A 109 -1.23 -12.78 16.12
C GLU A 109 -0.61 -12.29 14.80
N LEU A 110 0.11 -13.18 14.09
CA LEU A 110 0.76 -12.87 12.83
C LEU A 110 -0.16 -13.16 11.64
N CYS A 111 -0.28 -12.19 10.74
CA CYS A 111 -0.92 -12.37 9.45
C CYS A 111 0.05 -11.98 8.30
N MET A 112 0.23 -12.89 7.36
CA MET A 112 0.95 -12.64 6.11
C MET A 112 -0.02 -12.04 5.11
N VAL A 113 0.22 -10.80 4.68
CA VAL A 113 -0.60 -10.12 3.68
C VAL A 113 0.03 -10.31 2.31
N VAL A 114 -0.63 -11.07 1.44
CA VAL A 114 -0.19 -11.35 0.07
C VAL A 114 -0.91 -10.40 -0.87
N LEU A 115 -0.15 -9.46 -1.46
CA LEU A 115 -0.70 -8.51 -2.43
C LEU A 115 -0.90 -9.19 -3.79
N GLY A 116 -2.09 -9.01 -4.33
CA GLY A 116 -2.47 -9.51 -5.64
C GLY A 116 -1.67 -8.91 -6.79
N PHE A 117 -1.82 -9.50 -7.96
CA PHE A 117 -1.29 -9.04 -9.23
C PHE A 117 -2.30 -9.33 -10.32
N GLN A 118 -2.47 -8.39 -11.23
CA GLN A 118 -3.45 -8.47 -12.31
C GLN A 118 -3.52 -9.87 -12.97
N LEU A 119 -4.73 -10.44 -13.04
CA LEU A 119 -4.98 -11.70 -13.71
C LEU A 119 -4.84 -11.58 -15.24
N ASN A 120 -4.73 -12.71 -15.92
CA ASN A 120 -4.92 -12.79 -17.36
C ASN A 120 -6.38 -12.43 -17.72
N PRO A 121 -6.67 -12.06 -18.96
CA PRO A 121 -8.04 -11.72 -19.38
C PRO A 121 -9.10 -12.78 -19.05
N ASP A 122 -8.75 -14.05 -19.14
CA ASP A 122 -9.61 -15.20 -18.83
C ASP A 122 -9.79 -15.49 -17.33
N GLY A 123 -9.09 -14.76 -16.45
CA GLY A 123 -9.09 -14.97 -15.01
C GLY A 123 -8.01 -15.93 -14.50
N SER A 124 -7.18 -16.47 -15.37
CA SER A 124 -6.06 -17.31 -14.96
C SER A 124 -4.92 -16.50 -14.34
N MET A 125 -4.11 -17.18 -13.52
CA MET A 125 -2.99 -16.58 -12.81
C MET A 125 -1.83 -16.24 -13.78
N ARG A 126 -1.22 -15.07 -13.61
CA ARG A 126 0.04 -14.70 -14.27
C ARG A 126 1.24 -15.24 -13.51
N ASP A 127 2.36 -15.40 -14.20
CA ASP A 127 3.62 -15.92 -13.62
C ASP A 127 4.11 -15.12 -12.43
N GLU A 128 3.95 -13.79 -12.45
CA GLU A 128 4.35 -12.94 -11.32
C GLU A 128 3.50 -13.22 -10.07
N LEU A 129 2.19 -13.43 -10.24
CA LEU A 129 1.32 -13.80 -9.13
C LEU A 129 1.69 -15.18 -8.57
N ALA A 130 1.99 -16.14 -9.45
CA ALA A 130 2.48 -17.46 -9.04
C ALA A 130 3.81 -17.36 -8.29
N GLY A 131 4.71 -16.45 -8.68
CA GLY A 131 5.94 -16.16 -7.97
C GLY A 131 5.69 -15.65 -6.55
N ARG A 132 4.77 -14.69 -6.36
CA ARG A 132 4.36 -14.20 -5.02
C ARG A 132 3.76 -15.32 -4.16
N LEU A 133 2.94 -16.18 -4.76
CA LEU A 133 2.32 -17.30 -4.04
C LEU A 133 3.31 -18.37 -3.60
N ASN A 134 4.36 -18.64 -4.37
CA ASN A 134 5.43 -19.53 -3.94
C ASN A 134 6.15 -18.97 -2.70
N VAL A 135 6.40 -17.65 -2.64
CA VAL A 135 6.94 -16.97 -1.45
C VAL A 135 5.98 -17.06 -0.27
N ALA A 136 4.68 -16.85 -0.51
CA ALA A 136 3.64 -16.95 0.51
C ALA A 136 3.53 -18.38 1.07
N LYS A 137 3.52 -19.39 0.20
CA LYS A 137 3.49 -20.80 0.58
C LYS A 137 4.68 -21.17 1.46
N ALA A 138 5.91 -20.87 1.02
CA ALA A 138 7.12 -21.15 1.79
C ALA A 138 7.10 -20.45 3.17
N SER A 139 6.59 -19.22 3.22
CA SER A 139 6.44 -18.46 4.47
C SER A 139 5.37 -19.07 5.38
N ALA A 140 4.22 -19.49 4.83
CA ALA A 140 3.14 -20.12 5.58
C ALA A 140 3.49 -21.52 6.11
N GLU A 141 4.34 -22.26 5.40
CA GLU A 141 4.90 -23.53 5.87
C GLU A 141 5.88 -23.31 7.03
N LYS A 142 6.68 -22.23 6.97
CA LYS A 142 7.62 -21.86 8.03
C LYS A 142 6.93 -21.35 9.30
N TYR A 143 5.80 -20.68 9.16
CA TYR A 143 4.98 -20.13 10.26
C TYR A 143 3.58 -20.75 10.26
N PRO A 144 3.43 -22.03 10.67
CA PRO A 144 2.19 -22.79 10.52
C PRO A 144 1.02 -22.28 11.37
N ASN A 145 1.25 -21.43 12.35
CA ASN A 145 0.19 -20.86 13.19
C ASN A 145 -0.26 -19.45 12.74
N ALA A 146 0.44 -18.82 11.79
CA ALA A 146 0.08 -17.52 11.26
C ALA A 146 -1.04 -17.61 10.21
N PHE A 147 -1.86 -16.56 10.08
CA PHE A 147 -2.81 -16.40 8.99
C PHE A 147 -2.13 -15.97 7.68
N VAL A 148 -2.81 -16.23 6.56
CA VAL A 148 -2.43 -15.78 5.23
C VAL A 148 -3.63 -15.07 4.62
N LEU A 149 -3.53 -13.76 4.46
CA LEU A 149 -4.57 -12.93 3.85
C LEU A 149 -4.16 -12.60 2.41
N CYS A 150 -4.96 -13.07 1.45
CA CYS A 150 -4.86 -12.75 0.03
C CYS A 150 -5.75 -11.54 -0.25
N THR A 151 -5.21 -10.47 -0.87
CA THR A 151 -5.98 -9.26 -1.16
C THR A 151 -5.85 -8.85 -2.62
N GLY A 152 -6.96 -8.56 -3.26
CA GLY A 152 -7.08 -8.13 -4.65
C GLY A 152 -8.40 -8.57 -5.30
N GLY A 153 -9.05 -7.62 -5.96
CA GLY A 153 -10.37 -7.79 -6.56
C GLY A 153 -10.35 -8.27 -8.01
N PRO A 154 -11.42 -8.00 -8.79
CA PRO A 154 -11.58 -8.48 -10.16
C PRO A 154 -10.78 -7.64 -11.15
N THR A 155 -9.66 -8.15 -11.63
CA THR A 155 -8.80 -7.49 -12.62
C THR A 155 -8.79 -8.18 -13.99
N ALA A 156 -9.44 -9.33 -14.13
CA ALA A 156 -9.58 -10.02 -15.39
C ALA A 156 -10.54 -9.26 -16.32
N TYR A 157 -10.14 -9.08 -17.58
CA TYR A 157 -10.96 -8.32 -18.55
C TYR A 157 -12.19 -9.10 -19.02
N ASP A 158 -12.02 -10.37 -19.35
CA ASP A 158 -13.06 -11.22 -19.92
C ASP A 158 -13.80 -12.08 -18.87
N ASN A 159 -13.31 -12.11 -17.63
CA ASN A 159 -13.90 -12.88 -16.52
C ASN A 159 -14.00 -12.03 -15.26
N LYS A 160 -15.08 -11.29 -15.11
CA LYS A 160 -15.31 -10.39 -13.98
C LYS A 160 -15.62 -11.10 -12.65
N ASP A 161 -15.94 -12.37 -12.69
CA ASP A 161 -16.18 -13.19 -11.49
C ASP A 161 -14.86 -13.68 -10.86
N ALA A 162 -13.76 -13.68 -11.64
CA ALA A 162 -12.45 -14.04 -11.12
C ALA A 162 -11.81 -12.86 -10.39
N THR A 163 -11.49 -13.05 -9.12
CA THR A 163 -10.74 -12.08 -8.30
C THR A 163 -9.33 -12.59 -8.02
N GLU A 164 -8.39 -11.67 -7.86
CA GLU A 164 -7.00 -12.02 -7.51
C GLU A 164 -6.96 -12.81 -6.19
N ALA A 165 -7.68 -12.34 -5.17
CA ALA A 165 -7.71 -12.97 -3.85
C ALA A 165 -8.28 -14.39 -3.89
N ASP A 166 -9.37 -14.64 -4.60
CA ASP A 166 -9.98 -15.98 -4.68
C ASP A 166 -9.08 -16.97 -5.44
N VAL A 167 -8.41 -16.51 -6.50
CA VAL A 167 -7.43 -17.30 -7.24
C VAL A 167 -6.23 -17.65 -6.35
N MET A 168 -5.71 -16.68 -5.58
CA MET A 168 -4.60 -16.89 -4.65
C MET A 168 -4.99 -17.85 -3.52
N ALA A 169 -6.12 -17.62 -2.88
CA ALA A 169 -6.60 -18.44 -1.75
C ALA A 169 -6.78 -19.90 -2.17
N ARG A 170 -7.46 -20.13 -3.30
CA ARG A 170 -7.64 -21.48 -3.86
C ARG A 170 -6.30 -22.15 -4.12
N TRP A 171 -5.37 -21.46 -4.76
CA TRP A 171 -4.06 -22.02 -5.06
C TRP A 171 -3.29 -22.40 -3.79
N LEU A 172 -3.31 -21.57 -2.74
CA LEU A 172 -2.66 -21.87 -1.46
C LEU A 172 -3.27 -23.11 -0.80
N ILE A 173 -4.61 -23.23 -0.78
CA ILE A 173 -5.31 -24.38 -0.21
C ILE A 173 -4.98 -25.66 -0.99
N GLU A 174 -5.04 -25.63 -2.31
CA GLU A 174 -4.69 -26.75 -3.19
C GLU A 174 -3.21 -27.17 -3.03
N ASN A 175 -2.34 -26.24 -2.59
CA ASN A 175 -0.93 -26.50 -2.32
C ASN A 175 -0.60 -26.77 -0.84
N GLY A 176 -1.61 -27.12 -0.04
CA GLY A 176 -1.44 -27.69 1.29
C GLY A 176 -1.49 -26.70 2.45
N ILE A 177 -1.81 -25.43 2.21
CA ILE A 177 -2.08 -24.47 3.29
C ILE A 177 -3.51 -24.71 3.80
N SER A 178 -3.67 -24.89 5.10
CA SER A 178 -4.97 -25.17 5.71
C SER A 178 -5.97 -24.05 5.47
N GLU A 179 -7.19 -24.38 5.01
CA GLU A 179 -8.24 -23.42 4.63
C GLU A 179 -8.60 -22.47 5.79
N ASN A 180 -8.60 -22.96 7.03
CA ASN A 180 -8.91 -22.14 8.22
C ASN A 180 -7.89 -21.01 8.50
N ARG A 181 -6.74 -21.01 7.82
CA ARG A 181 -5.70 -19.99 7.91
C ARG A 181 -5.71 -19.02 6.74
N VAL A 182 -6.45 -19.33 5.68
CA VAL A 182 -6.46 -18.52 4.45
C VAL A 182 -7.66 -17.59 4.46
N ILE A 183 -7.37 -16.28 4.31
CA ILE A 183 -8.38 -15.22 4.31
C ILE A 183 -8.35 -14.59 2.91
N ALA A 184 -9.52 -14.36 2.30
CA ALA A 184 -9.64 -13.66 1.02
C ALA A 184 -10.33 -12.31 1.19
N GLU A 185 -9.67 -11.24 0.73
CA GLU A 185 -10.22 -9.92 0.51
C GLU A 185 -10.32 -9.70 -1.01
N ASN A 186 -11.50 -9.79 -1.58
CA ASN A 186 -11.73 -9.89 -3.02
C ASN A 186 -12.49 -8.69 -3.64
N LYS A 187 -12.52 -7.53 -2.97
CA LYS A 187 -13.25 -6.34 -3.41
C LYS A 187 -12.37 -5.19 -3.86
N SER A 188 -11.13 -5.16 -3.42
CA SER A 188 -10.20 -4.06 -3.65
C SER A 188 -9.80 -3.93 -5.13
N LEU A 189 -9.73 -2.69 -5.62
CA LEU A 189 -9.28 -2.35 -6.98
C LEU A 189 -7.96 -1.58 -6.98
N THR A 190 -7.48 -1.15 -5.80
CA THR A 190 -6.24 -0.39 -5.63
C THR A 190 -5.48 -0.92 -4.42
N THR A 191 -4.18 -0.62 -4.32
CA THR A 191 -3.39 -1.03 -3.15
C THR A 191 -3.82 -0.30 -1.87
N ALA A 192 -4.38 0.91 -1.98
CA ALA A 192 -5.02 1.58 -0.85
C ALA A 192 -6.23 0.77 -0.34
N GLN A 193 -7.10 0.34 -1.25
CA GLN A 193 -8.26 -0.50 -0.91
C GLN A 193 -7.84 -1.86 -0.38
N ASN A 194 -6.73 -2.44 -0.88
CA ASN A 194 -6.16 -3.66 -0.29
C ASN A 194 -5.92 -3.46 1.21
N ALA A 195 -5.28 -2.36 1.61
CA ALA A 195 -5.03 -2.07 3.01
C ALA A 195 -6.34 -1.84 3.79
N MET A 196 -7.21 -0.95 3.28
CA MET A 196 -8.48 -0.61 3.94
C MET A 196 -9.36 -1.83 4.19
N TYR A 197 -9.60 -2.64 3.16
CA TYR A 197 -10.55 -3.75 3.25
C TYR A 197 -9.94 -4.94 3.99
N SER A 198 -8.64 -5.18 3.85
CA SER A 198 -7.95 -6.20 4.63
C SER A 198 -8.03 -5.91 6.13
N LEU A 199 -7.71 -4.67 6.56
CA LEU A 199 -7.77 -4.33 7.97
C LEU A 199 -9.21 -4.32 8.50
N ASN A 200 -10.24 -4.03 7.67
CA ASN A 200 -11.64 -4.19 8.07
C ASN A 200 -11.96 -5.67 8.40
N ILE A 201 -11.52 -6.59 7.52
CA ILE A 201 -11.74 -8.03 7.76
C ILE A 201 -11.03 -8.50 9.03
N LEU A 202 -9.79 -8.02 9.25
CA LEU A 202 -9.03 -8.37 10.45
C LEU A 202 -9.66 -7.81 11.72
N ASP A 203 -10.18 -6.59 11.68
CA ASP A 203 -10.87 -5.97 12.83
C ASP A 203 -12.14 -6.73 13.20
N GLU A 204 -12.93 -7.14 12.20
CA GLU A 204 -14.21 -7.79 12.42
C GLU A 204 -14.09 -9.27 12.82
N LYS A 205 -13.15 -10.01 12.22
CA LYS A 205 -13.14 -11.49 12.29
C LYS A 205 -11.90 -12.09 12.94
N TYR A 206 -10.80 -11.32 13.01
CA TYR A 206 -9.50 -11.80 13.50
C TYR A 206 -8.88 -10.81 14.49
N PRO A 207 -9.58 -10.47 15.60
CA PRO A 207 -9.17 -9.42 16.52
C PRO A 207 -7.83 -9.68 17.22
N GLN A 208 -7.38 -10.94 17.27
CA GLN A 208 -6.09 -11.35 17.81
C GLN A 208 -4.91 -10.96 16.89
N VAL A 209 -5.13 -10.72 15.60
CA VAL A 209 -4.08 -10.29 14.69
C VAL A 209 -3.65 -8.86 15.04
N THR A 210 -2.36 -8.69 15.28
CA THR A 210 -1.73 -7.40 15.59
C THR A 210 -0.45 -7.18 14.79
N LYS A 211 0.10 -8.24 14.18
CA LYS A 211 1.37 -8.22 13.45
C LYS A 211 1.17 -8.62 12.01
N LEU A 212 1.69 -7.81 11.11
CA LEU A 212 1.57 -8.04 9.67
C LEU A 212 2.96 -8.26 9.03
N ALA A 213 3.01 -9.16 8.05
CA ALA A 213 4.16 -9.33 7.19
C ALA A 213 3.71 -9.23 5.72
N VAL A 214 4.26 -8.28 4.96
CA VAL A 214 3.85 -8.03 3.58
C VAL A 214 4.59 -8.94 2.61
N ILE A 215 3.86 -9.62 1.74
CA ILE A 215 4.38 -10.48 0.68
C ILE A 215 3.97 -9.94 -0.68
N SER A 216 4.94 -9.65 -1.55
CA SER A 216 4.70 -9.11 -2.89
C SER A 216 5.94 -9.25 -3.78
N SER A 217 5.90 -8.65 -4.98
CA SER A 217 7.10 -8.44 -5.80
C SER A 217 8.01 -7.39 -5.16
N ASP A 218 9.32 -7.54 -5.32
CA ASP A 218 10.34 -6.71 -4.68
C ASP A 218 10.13 -5.20 -4.89
N TYR A 219 9.81 -4.78 -6.12
CA TYR A 219 9.52 -3.37 -6.42
C TYR A 219 8.24 -2.85 -5.76
N HIS A 220 7.35 -3.73 -5.28
CA HIS A 220 6.05 -3.36 -4.71
C HIS A 220 5.98 -3.48 -3.18
N ILE A 221 6.95 -4.14 -2.55
CA ILE A 221 7.01 -4.29 -1.08
C ILE A 221 6.98 -2.95 -0.36
N ALA A 222 7.74 -1.96 -0.84
CA ALA A 222 7.78 -0.63 -0.21
C ALA A 222 6.39 0.03 -0.19
N SER A 223 5.62 -0.09 -1.27
CA SER A 223 4.24 0.44 -1.33
C SER A 223 3.29 -0.32 -0.40
N GLY A 224 3.39 -1.64 -0.35
CA GLY A 224 2.60 -2.43 0.60
C GLY A 224 2.91 -2.09 2.06
N ASN A 225 4.21 -2.02 2.41
CA ASN A 225 4.63 -1.61 3.76
C ASN A 225 4.10 -0.23 4.14
N LEU A 226 4.24 0.74 3.24
CA LEU A 226 3.74 2.09 3.44
C LEU A 226 2.22 2.11 3.63
N LEU A 227 1.45 1.49 2.73
CA LEU A 227 -0.01 1.67 2.71
C LEU A 227 -0.71 0.91 3.84
N PHE A 228 -0.24 -0.29 4.20
CA PHE A 228 -0.76 -1.00 5.37
C PHE A 228 -0.38 -0.31 6.69
N GLY A 229 0.84 0.22 6.80
CA GLY A 229 1.26 1.00 7.95
C GLY A 229 0.52 2.33 8.07
N ALA A 230 0.37 3.08 6.96
CA ALA A 230 -0.40 4.32 6.91
C ALA A 230 -1.87 4.09 7.29
N GLU A 231 -2.49 3.03 6.76
CA GLU A 231 -3.87 2.69 7.11
C GLU A 231 -3.99 2.34 8.60
N SER A 232 -3.02 1.61 9.17
CA SER A 232 -2.99 1.34 10.62
C SER A 232 -2.88 2.63 11.44
N THR A 233 -1.99 3.56 11.04
CA THR A 233 -1.82 4.86 11.70
C THR A 233 -3.08 5.73 11.59
N LEU A 234 -3.71 5.78 10.42
CA LEU A 234 -4.92 6.58 10.21
C LEU A 234 -6.11 6.06 11.03
N ARG A 235 -6.21 4.74 11.28
CA ARG A 235 -7.26 4.12 12.12
C ARG A 235 -7.06 4.34 13.61
N ALA A 236 -5.83 4.51 14.04
CA ALA A 236 -5.51 4.68 15.45
C ALA A 236 -6.15 5.97 16.03
N GLU A 237 -6.41 6.01 17.33
CA GLU A 237 -6.88 7.22 17.99
C GLU A 237 -5.82 8.33 17.96
N ALA A 238 -4.55 7.95 18.05
CA ALA A 238 -3.40 8.85 17.92
C ALA A 238 -2.21 8.09 17.32
N ALA A 239 -1.22 8.84 16.81
CA ALA A 239 0.04 8.27 16.37
C ALA A 239 0.75 7.54 17.53
N GLY A 240 1.28 6.35 17.26
CA GLY A 240 1.91 5.48 18.25
C GLY A 240 0.94 4.54 18.99
N LEU A 241 -0.36 4.59 18.67
CA LEU A 241 -1.39 3.70 19.21
C LEU A 241 -1.96 2.76 18.12
N GLU A 242 -1.16 2.46 17.11
CA GLU A 242 -1.54 1.58 16.01
C GLU A 242 -1.81 0.15 16.50
N LYS A 243 -2.94 -0.43 16.09
CA LYS A 243 -3.26 -1.83 16.38
C LYS A 243 -2.35 -2.79 15.60
N TYR A 244 -2.03 -2.45 14.36
CA TYR A 244 -1.27 -3.31 13.47
C TYR A 244 0.15 -2.79 13.29
N GLU A 245 1.13 -3.64 13.56
CA GLU A 245 2.55 -3.39 13.32
C GLU A 245 3.01 -4.17 12.08
N ILE A 246 3.65 -3.50 11.11
CA ILE A 246 4.26 -4.15 9.96
C ILE A 246 5.67 -4.60 10.37
N ILE A 247 5.82 -5.86 10.75
CA ILE A 247 7.07 -6.37 11.37
C ILE A 247 8.06 -6.97 10.37
N SER A 248 7.61 -7.32 9.16
CA SER A 248 8.47 -7.96 8.17
C SER A 248 7.88 -7.92 6.76
N ASN A 249 8.69 -8.41 5.81
CA ASN A 249 8.28 -8.64 4.44
C ASN A 249 8.93 -9.89 3.86
N ALA A 250 8.35 -10.42 2.77
CA ALA A 250 9.04 -11.37 1.89
C ALA A 250 8.75 -11.04 0.43
N ALA A 251 9.80 -11.00 -0.38
CA ALA A 251 9.74 -10.54 -1.75
C ALA A 251 9.92 -11.67 -2.76
N TYR A 252 9.05 -11.71 -3.76
CA TYR A 252 9.34 -12.35 -5.04
C TYR A 252 10.23 -11.42 -5.87
N LYS A 253 11.32 -11.93 -6.40
CA LYS A 253 12.18 -11.16 -7.30
C LYS A 253 11.57 -11.12 -8.69
N ALA A 254 10.87 -10.02 -8.99
CA ALA A 254 10.23 -9.85 -10.28
C ALA A 254 11.26 -9.58 -11.41
N PRO A 255 10.98 -10.02 -12.65
CA PRO A 255 11.86 -9.76 -13.79
C PRO A 255 11.89 -8.29 -14.19
N SER A 256 10.84 -7.53 -13.86
CA SER A 256 10.72 -6.10 -14.13
C SER A 256 9.73 -5.45 -13.15
N GLY A 257 9.84 -4.15 -13.00
CA GLY A 257 8.99 -3.34 -12.14
C GLY A 257 9.80 -2.17 -11.56
N SER A 258 9.11 -1.15 -11.11
CA SER A 258 9.75 0.00 -10.47
C SER A 258 8.86 0.57 -9.37
N LEU A 259 9.49 1.06 -8.32
CA LEU A 259 8.84 1.87 -7.31
C LEU A 259 8.39 3.20 -7.93
N SER A 260 7.20 3.67 -7.56
CA SER A 260 6.67 4.95 -7.98
C SER A 260 6.14 5.73 -6.77
N THR A 261 6.82 6.82 -6.41
CA THR A 261 6.40 7.73 -5.35
C THR A 261 5.11 8.47 -5.68
N MET A 262 4.88 8.75 -6.96
CA MET A 262 3.62 9.34 -7.42
C MET A 262 2.43 8.40 -7.25
N PHE A 263 2.63 7.10 -7.48
CA PHE A 263 1.64 6.08 -7.19
C PHE A 263 1.34 6.02 -5.68
N GLN A 264 2.39 6.04 -4.85
CA GLN A 264 2.25 6.06 -3.38
C GLN A 264 1.50 7.30 -2.90
N ALA A 265 1.80 8.49 -3.45
CA ALA A 265 1.10 9.74 -3.13
C ALA A 265 -0.41 9.64 -3.44
N SER A 266 -0.75 9.15 -4.64
CA SER A 266 -2.15 8.93 -5.02
C SER A 266 -2.87 7.96 -4.10
N ALA A 267 -2.22 6.86 -3.74
CA ALA A 267 -2.79 5.85 -2.85
C ALA A 267 -2.96 6.36 -1.41
N LEU A 268 -2.04 7.17 -0.89
CA LEU A 268 -2.18 7.83 0.42
C LEU A 268 -3.35 8.83 0.42
N ASN A 269 -3.56 9.55 -0.69
CA ASN A 269 -4.72 10.44 -0.84
C ASN A 269 -6.04 9.65 -0.87
N GLU A 270 -6.05 8.47 -1.47
CA GLU A 270 -7.21 7.57 -1.43
C GLU A 270 -7.51 7.12 0.01
N LEU A 271 -6.50 6.71 0.78
CA LEU A 271 -6.65 6.35 2.19
C LEU A 271 -7.25 7.50 3.02
N SER A 272 -6.77 8.71 2.83
CA SER A 272 -7.25 9.89 3.57
C SER A 272 -8.66 10.32 3.17
N GLY A 273 -9.07 10.09 1.93
CA GLY A 273 -10.35 10.50 1.37
C GLY A 273 -11.49 9.52 1.57
N GLY A 274 -11.21 8.30 1.95
CA GLY A 274 -12.18 7.23 2.20
C GLY A 274 -12.84 7.27 3.60
N ARG A 275 -12.58 8.30 4.40
CA ARG A 275 -13.02 8.46 5.79
C ARG A 275 -13.98 9.61 5.98
#